data_d179f76c43bbdab936fcbd642d6371bb
#
_entry.id   d179f76c43bbdab936fcbd642d6371bb
#
_cell.length_a   1.000
_cell.length_b   1.000
_cell.length_c   1.000
_cell.angle_alpha   90.00
_cell.angle_beta   90.00
_cell.angle_gamma   90.00
#
_symmetry.space_group_name_H-M   'P 1'
#
loop_
_entity.id
_entity.type
_entity.pdbx_description
1 polymer ?
#
loop_
_entity_poly.entity_id
_entity_poly.type
_entity_poly.pdbx_seq_one_letter_code
_entity_poly.pdbx_strand_id
1 'polypeptide(L)'
;MKTAKEPVCAQCAKKTGFDGSYCLTTTGGYSMTAIIDVRAREILDSRGNPTVEVDVELESGGMGRAAVPSGASTGSREALELRDNDAGRYAGKGVQQAVENVNTRIAPAILGMDAADQHQLDAALIELDGTENKSALGANAILGVSMAAARAGADAYAMPLYRYLGGLNARYMPLPMMNIVNGGAHAANSLDIQEFMIIPVGADSVSQAVRMGAETFHSLKSLLKKRGMVTAVGDEGGFAPDLESNEA
;
A
#
# COMPACT_ATOMS: atom_id res chain seq x y z
N MET A 1 49.43 -21.19 5.09
CA MET A 1 49.40 -19.74 4.80
C MET A 1 48.59 -19.53 3.53
N LYS A 2 47.36 -19.12 3.61
CA LYS A 2 46.49 -18.75 2.49
C LYS A 2 46.00 -17.33 2.75
N THR A 3 46.27 -16.48 1.82
CA THR A 3 46.05 -15.03 1.82
C THR A 3 44.57 -14.69 1.88
N ALA A 4 44.26 -13.80 2.82
CA ALA A 4 42.95 -13.18 2.93
C ALA A 4 42.65 -12.33 1.68
N LYS A 5 41.44 -12.48 1.12
CA LYS A 5 40.93 -11.63 0.07
C LYS A 5 40.53 -10.29 0.69
N GLU A 6 40.96 -9.20 0.10
CA GLU A 6 40.58 -7.84 0.46
C GLU A 6 39.08 -7.56 0.26
N PRO A 7 38.46 -6.76 1.12
CA PRO A 7 37.02 -6.45 0.99
C PRO A 7 36.73 -5.41 -0.11
N VAL A 8 35.60 -5.56 -0.74
CA VAL A 8 35.06 -4.86 -1.93
C VAL A 8 34.68 -3.38 -1.64
N CYS A 9 35.40 -2.67 -0.79
CA CYS A 9 35.06 -1.28 -0.43
C CYS A 9 35.85 -0.20 -1.19
N ALA A 10 36.64 -0.53 -2.21
CA ALA A 10 37.45 0.46 -2.94
C ALA A 10 36.67 1.27 -4.02
N GLN A 11 35.42 0.91 -4.33
CA GLN A 11 34.64 1.57 -5.37
C GLN A 11 33.68 2.65 -4.87
N CYS A 12 33.31 2.66 -3.60
CA CYS A 12 32.42 3.69 -3.03
C CYS A 12 33.08 5.03 -2.75
N ALA A 13 34.39 5.06 -2.52
CA ALA A 13 35.12 6.27 -2.07
C ALA A 13 35.36 7.35 -3.14
N LYS A 14 35.02 7.10 -4.41
CA LYS A 14 35.36 8.01 -5.53
C LYS A 14 34.22 8.90 -6.05
N LYS A 15 33.00 8.80 -5.55
CA LYS A 15 31.85 9.53 -6.11
C LYS A 15 31.16 10.56 -5.21
N THR A 16 31.45 10.59 -3.91
CA THR A 16 30.80 11.57 -3.02
C THR A 16 31.86 12.15 -2.11
N GLY A 17 32.28 13.39 -2.29
CA GLY A 17 33.26 14.10 -1.48
C GLY A 17 32.92 14.21 0.02
N PHE A 18 32.59 13.10 0.68
CA PHE A 18 32.34 12.99 2.11
C PHE A 18 33.58 12.46 2.81
N ASP A 19 34.07 13.22 3.78
CA ASP A 19 35.18 12.91 4.67
C ASP A 19 34.94 11.58 5.40
N GLY A 20 35.88 10.65 5.23
CA GLY A 20 35.80 9.23 5.57
C GLY A 20 35.89 8.86 7.06
N SER A 21 35.31 9.63 7.99
CA SER A 21 35.42 9.35 9.43
C SER A 21 34.30 8.51 10.06
N TYR A 22 33.32 8.01 9.29
CA TYR A 22 32.30 7.07 9.76
C TYR A 22 32.15 5.85 8.84
N CYS A 23 33.25 5.19 8.51
CA CYS A 23 33.16 3.82 8.01
C CYS A 23 33.03 2.89 9.23
N LEU A 24 31.81 2.64 9.69
CA LEU A 24 31.53 1.47 10.52
C LEU A 24 31.90 0.24 9.72
N THR A 25 33.07 -0.34 9.99
CA THR A 25 33.42 -1.67 9.53
C THR A 25 32.39 -2.63 10.11
N THR A 26 31.37 -2.96 9.33
CA THR A 26 30.51 -4.11 9.62
C THR A 26 31.38 -5.35 9.51
N THR A 27 31.89 -5.79 10.66
CA THR A 27 32.30 -7.17 10.85
C THR A 27 31.10 -8.02 10.42
N GLY A 28 31.25 -8.96 9.49
CA GLY A 28 30.22 -9.73 8.81
C GLY A 28 29.21 -10.43 9.75
N GLY A 29 28.34 -9.64 10.38
CA GLY A 29 27.14 -10.10 11.04
C GLY A 29 25.99 -9.92 10.03
N TYR A 30 25.32 -11.00 9.69
CA TYR A 30 24.06 -10.94 8.96
C TYR A 30 23.09 -10.07 9.75
N SER A 31 22.53 -9.02 9.11
CA SER A 31 21.45 -8.27 9.73
C SER A 31 20.25 -9.20 9.89
N MET A 32 19.70 -9.31 11.10
CA MET A 32 18.49 -10.13 11.34
C MET A 32 17.32 -9.72 10.45
N THR A 33 17.36 -8.49 9.94
CA THR A 33 16.36 -7.89 9.05
C THR A 33 16.78 -7.89 7.58
N ALA A 34 17.85 -8.62 7.21
CA ALA A 34 18.21 -8.81 5.81
C ALA A 34 17.13 -9.59 5.05
N ILE A 35 16.75 -9.08 3.88
CA ILE A 35 15.76 -9.72 3.00
C ILE A 35 16.39 -10.96 2.37
N ILE A 36 15.78 -12.14 2.56
CA ILE A 36 16.27 -13.40 1.99
C ILE A 36 15.37 -13.94 0.87
N ASP A 37 14.09 -13.55 0.86
CA ASP A 37 13.16 -13.96 -0.20
C ASP A 37 12.08 -12.90 -0.43
N VAL A 38 11.66 -12.78 -1.69
CA VAL A 38 10.55 -11.90 -2.11
C VAL A 38 9.74 -12.62 -3.17
N ARG A 39 8.44 -12.76 -2.94
CA ARG A 39 7.53 -13.44 -3.87
C ARG A 39 6.26 -12.66 -4.07
N ALA A 40 5.88 -12.44 -5.31
CA ALA A 40 4.61 -11.85 -5.68
C ALA A 40 3.68 -12.84 -6.37
N ARG A 41 2.39 -12.57 -6.23
CA ARG A 41 1.30 -13.26 -6.94
C ARG A 41 0.15 -12.32 -7.24
N GLU A 42 -0.66 -12.72 -8.21
CA GLU A 42 -1.92 -12.06 -8.49
C GLU A 42 -3.01 -12.63 -7.58
N ILE A 43 -3.80 -11.74 -6.97
CA ILE A 43 -5.00 -12.06 -6.21
C ILE A 43 -6.16 -11.21 -6.71
N LEU A 44 -7.38 -11.41 -6.20
CA LEU A 44 -8.54 -10.58 -6.51
C LEU A 44 -8.86 -9.64 -5.35
N ASP A 45 -9.19 -8.39 -5.68
CA ASP A 45 -9.72 -7.42 -4.73
C ASP A 45 -11.21 -7.68 -4.43
N SER A 46 -11.83 -6.87 -3.54
CA SER A 46 -13.23 -7.01 -3.16
C SER A 46 -14.22 -6.75 -4.30
N ARG A 47 -13.77 -6.16 -5.41
CA ARG A 47 -14.55 -5.91 -6.63
C ARG A 47 -14.35 -6.99 -7.69
N GLY A 48 -13.49 -7.99 -7.41
CA GLY A 48 -13.13 -9.05 -8.36
C GLY A 48 -12.11 -8.61 -9.41
N ASN A 49 -11.42 -7.48 -9.21
CA ASN A 49 -10.32 -7.07 -10.09
C ASN A 49 -8.99 -7.65 -9.58
N PRO A 50 -8.09 -8.07 -10.51
CA PRO A 50 -6.74 -8.49 -10.14
C PRO A 50 -5.96 -7.39 -9.41
N THR A 51 -5.20 -7.80 -8.39
CA THR A 51 -4.20 -6.96 -7.73
C THR A 51 -2.97 -7.76 -7.33
N VAL A 52 -1.88 -7.06 -6.98
CA VAL A 52 -0.60 -7.67 -6.59
C VAL A 52 -0.59 -7.92 -5.09
N GLU A 53 -0.21 -9.13 -4.68
CA GLU A 53 0.16 -9.45 -3.31
C GLU A 53 1.62 -9.88 -3.26
N VAL A 54 2.38 -9.36 -2.28
CA VAL A 54 3.81 -9.63 -2.10
C VAL A 54 4.07 -10.20 -0.71
N ASP A 55 4.92 -11.23 -0.64
CA ASP A 55 5.53 -11.73 0.57
C ASP A 55 7.01 -11.33 0.59
N VAL A 56 7.52 -10.92 1.75
CA VAL A 56 8.93 -10.70 2.05
C VAL A 56 9.31 -11.53 3.25
N GLU A 57 10.42 -12.27 3.16
CA GLU A 57 11.00 -13.06 4.25
C GLU A 57 12.38 -12.52 4.62
N LEU A 58 12.66 -12.48 5.92
CA LEU A 58 13.91 -11.97 6.48
C LEU A 58 14.76 -13.11 7.08
N GLU A 59 16.06 -12.88 7.22
CA GLU A 59 17.02 -13.82 7.82
C GLU A 59 16.63 -14.28 9.23
N SER A 60 15.95 -13.42 10.00
CA SER A 60 15.38 -13.77 11.31
C SER A 60 14.18 -14.70 11.26
N GLY A 61 13.64 -15.00 10.08
CA GLY A 61 12.33 -15.65 9.89
C GLY A 61 11.15 -14.69 10.01
N GLY A 62 11.38 -13.37 10.18
CA GLY A 62 10.33 -12.37 10.13
C GLY A 62 9.67 -12.34 8.74
N MET A 63 8.35 -12.28 8.69
CA MET A 63 7.58 -12.32 7.46
C MET A 63 6.62 -11.14 7.34
N GLY A 64 6.52 -10.60 6.12
CA GLY A 64 5.55 -9.56 5.81
C GLY A 64 4.79 -9.86 4.53
N ARG A 65 3.48 -9.72 4.57
CA ARG A 65 2.59 -9.84 3.40
C ARG A 65 1.83 -8.55 3.18
N ALA A 66 1.78 -8.09 1.94
CA ALA A 66 0.99 -6.93 1.57
C ALA A 66 0.26 -7.15 0.25
N ALA A 67 -1.04 -6.88 0.25
CA ALA A 67 -1.84 -6.74 -0.96
C ALA A 67 -1.94 -5.25 -1.31
N VAL A 68 -1.76 -4.93 -2.57
CA VAL A 68 -1.75 -3.53 -3.03
C VAL A 68 -3.18 -3.04 -3.22
N PRO A 69 -3.61 -1.98 -2.53
CA PRO A 69 -4.92 -1.41 -2.76
C PRO A 69 -4.99 -0.73 -4.14
N SER A 70 -6.14 -0.86 -4.80
CA SER A 70 -6.44 -0.17 -6.06
C SER A 70 -7.62 0.77 -5.86
N GLY A 71 -7.47 2.04 -6.26
CA GLY A 71 -8.52 3.04 -6.20
C GLY A 71 -9.66 2.78 -7.19
N ALA A 72 -10.83 3.33 -6.94
CA ALA A 72 -11.95 3.32 -7.89
C ALA A 72 -11.76 4.39 -8.98
N SER A 73 -11.12 5.49 -8.64
CA SER A 73 -10.74 6.59 -9.53
C SER A 73 -9.24 6.87 -9.44
N THR A 74 -8.66 7.48 -10.47
CA THR A 74 -7.24 7.84 -10.52
C THR A 74 -7.08 9.32 -10.81
N GLY A 75 -6.12 9.97 -10.13
CA GLY A 75 -5.71 11.34 -10.42
C GLY A 75 -4.72 11.41 -11.59
N SER A 76 -4.66 12.54 -12.27
CA SER A 76 -3.76 12.75 -13.41
C SER A 76 -2.27 12.76 -13.04
N ARG A 77 -1.93 12.86 -11.75
CA ARG A 77 -0.57 12.88 -11.23
C ARG A 77 -0.19 11.64 -10.43
N GLU A 78 -1.04 10.62 -10.42
CA GLU A 78 -0.73 9.36 -9.76
C GLU A 78 0.35 8.59 -10.50
N ALA A 79 1.15 7.84 -9.74
CA ALA A 79 2.05 6.86 -10.29
C ALA A 79 1.27 5.73 -10.98
N LEU A 80 1.86 5.15 -12.03
CA LEU A 80 1.16 4.19 -12.89
C LEU A 80 0.95 2.85 -12.18
N GLU A 81 -0.30 2.46 -11.99
CA GLU A 81 -0.65 1.08 -11.70
C GLU A 81 -0.49 0.24 -12.98
N LEU A 82 0.50 -0.66 -13.00
CA LEU A 82 0.81 -1.45 -14.20
C LEU A 82 -0.25 -2.54 -14.39
N ARG A 83 -0.93 -2.49 -15.54
CA ARG A 83 -1.93 -3.47 -15.99
C ARG A 83 -1.45 -4.14 -17.27
N ASP A 84 -1.85 -5.41 -17.46
CA ASP A 84 -1.39 -6.22 -18.61
C ASP A 84 -1.96 -5.74 -19.94
N ASN A 85 -3.12 -5.08 -19.93
CA ASN A 85 -3.88 -4.61 -21.12
C ASN A 85 -4.23 -5.76 -22.09
N ASP A 86 -4.25 -7.00 -21.63
CA ASP A 86 -4.73 -8.16 -22.38
C ASP A 86 -6.24 -8.27 -22.25
N ALA A 87 -6.97 -7.90 -23.28
CA ALA A 87 -8.44 -7.94 -23.30
C ALA A 87 -9.01 -9.37 -23.08
N GLY A 88 -8.25 -10.40 -23.38
CA GLY A 88 -8.64 -11.81 -23.17
C GLY A 88 -8.58 -12.25 -21.71
N ARG A 89 -7.97 -11.44 -20.84
CA ARG A 89 -7.78 -11.77 -19.43
C ARG A 89 -8.20 -10.61 -18.54
N TYR A 90 -9.24 -10.83 -17.70
CA TYR A 90 -9.82 -9.81 -16.82
C TYR A 90 -10.14 -8.47 -17.53
N ALA A 91 -10.54 -8.52 -18.81
CA ALA A 91 -10.81 -7.35 -19.64
C ALA A 91 -9.66 -6.31 -19.63
N GLY A 92 -8.42 -6.77 -19.67
CA GLY A 92 -7.22 -5.93 -19.66
C GLY A 92 -6.68 -5.57 -18.28
N LYS A 93 -7.38 -5.91 -17.19
CA LYS A 93 -7.02 -5.52 -15.82
C LYS A 93 -6.04 -6.47 -15.12
N GLY A 94 -5.50 -7.50 -15.80
CA GLY A 94 -4.49 -8.40 -15.24
C GLY A 94 -3.27 -7.65 -14.72
N VAL A 95 -2.50 -8.29 -13.80
CA VAL A 95 -1.30 -7.70 -13.17
C VAL A 95 -0.09 -8.63 -13.24
N GLN A 96 -0.09 -9.56 -14.22
CA GLN A 96 0.99 -10.54 -14.36
C GLN A 96 2.33 -9.87 -14.64
N GLN A 97 2.38 -8.79 -15.44
CA GLN A 97 3.61 -8.04 -15.70
C GLN A 97 4.18 -7.43 -14.41
N ALA A 98 3.32 -6.87 -13.55
CA ALA A 98 3.77 -6.34 -12.26
C ALA A 98 4.27 -7.46 -11.34
N VAL A 99 3.60 -8.60 -11.29
CA VAL A 99 4.04 -9.80 -10.55
C VAL A 99 5.39 -10.30 -11.08
N GLU A 100 5.57 -10.40 -12.39
CA GLU A 100 6.84 -10.79 -13.01
C GLU A 100 7.95 -9.80 -12.68
N ASN A 101 7.68 -8.49 -12.74
CA ASN A 101 8.64 -7.46 -12.34
C ASN A 101 9.11 -7.62 -10.89
N VAL A 102 8.20 -7.95 -9.96
CA VAL A 102 8.62 -8.24 -8.57
C VAL A 102 9.52 -9.46 -8.53
N ASN A 103 9.11 -10.57 -9.12
CA ASN A 103 9.80 -11.85 -8.97
C ASN A 103 11.15 -11.92 -9.72
N THR A 104 11.29 -11.18 -10.84
CA THR A 104 12.47 -11.32 -11.73
C THR A 104 13.39 -10.11 -11.72
N ARG A 105 12.89 -8.91 -11.39
CA ARG A 105 13.66 -7.67 -11.41
C ARG A 105 13.88 -7.08 -10.02
N ILE A 106 12.82 -6.96 -9.23
CA ILE A 106 12.91 -6.35 -7.90
C ILE A 106 13.55 -7.30 -6.91
N ALA A 107 13.05 -8.55 -6.79
CA ALA A 107 13.56 -9.51 -5.82
C ALA A 107 15.09 -9.67 -5.91
N PRO A 108 15.72 -9.94 -7.06
CA PRO A 108 17.17 -10.05 -7.13
C PRO A 108 17.95 -8.80 -6.77
N ALA A 109 17.33 -7.60 -6.96
CA ALA A 109 17.98 -6.32 -6.70
C ALA A 109 18.02 -5.94 -5.20
N ILE A 110 17.09 -6.48 -4.41
CA ILE A 110 16.95 -6.12 -2.99
C ILE A 110 17.32 -7.24 -2.01
N LEU A 111 17.65 -8.45 -2.51
CA LEU A 111 18.16 -9.53 -1.66
C LEU A 111 19.39 -9.07 -0.88
N GLY A 112 19.41 -9.32 0.43
CA GLY A 112 20.47 -8.90 1.35
C GLY A 112 20.34 -7.45 1.84
N MET A 113 19.40 -6.64 1.33
CA MET A 113 19.12 -5.32 1.89
C MET A 113 18.46 -5.44 3.25
N ASP A 114 18.66 -4.44 4.10
CA ASP A 114 18.06 -4.36 5.40
C ASP A 114 16.61 -3.82 5.30
N ALA A 115 15.62 -4.65 5.59
CA ALA A 115 14.21 -4.25 5.60
C ALA A 115 13.89 -3.20 6.68
N ALA A 116 14.75 -3.04 7.70
CA ALA A 116 14.57 -1.99 8.70
C ALA A 116 14.99 -0.60 8.18
N ASP A 117 15.81 -0.53 7.15
CA ASP A 117 16.10 0.73 6.44
C ASP A 117 15.12 0.95 5.29
N GLN A 118 13.86 1.26 5.64
CA GLN A 118 12.79 1.51 4.68
C GLN A 118 13.14 2.58 3.65
N HIS A 119 13.85 3.62 4.08
CA HIS A 119 14.21 4.73 3.19
C HIS A 119 15.18 4.28 2.09
N GLN A 120 16.20 3.49 2.45
CA GLN A 120 17.15 2.95 1.49
C GLN A 120 16.48 1.95 0.53
N LEU A 121 15.60 1.09 1.06
CA LEU A 121 14.84 0.15 0.24
C LEU A 121 13.95 0.88 -0.77
N ASP A 122 13.16 1.85 -0.32
CA ASP A 122 12.27 2.60 -1.21
C ASP A 122 13.06 3.41 -2.27
N ALA A 123 14.20 4.00 -1.89
CA ALA A 123 15.08 4.67 -2.82
C ALA A 123 15.64 3.72 -3.90
N ALA A 124 16.05 2.50 -3.51
CA ALA A 124 16.53 1.48 -4.44
C ALA A 124 15.43 1.02 -5.42
N LEU A 125 14.19 0.87 -4.94
CA LEU A 125 13.05 0.51 -5.78
C LEU A 125 12.72 1.60 -6.80
N ILE A 126 12.77 2.87 -6.39
CA ILE A 126 12.53 4.03 -7.26
C ILE A 126 13.65 4.17 -8.30
N GLU A 127 14.90 3.98 -7.90
CA GLU A 127 16.05 4.01 -8.79
C GLU A 127 16.01 2.88 -9.82
N LEU A 128 15.60 1.68 -9.39
CA LEU A 128 15.44 0.51 -10.28
C LEU A 128 14.37 0.72 -11.35
N ASP A 129 13.28 1.41 -11.01
CA ASP A 129 12.24 1.81 -11.98
C ASP A 129 12.78 2.85 -12.95
N GLY A 130 13.42 3.91 -12.45
CA GLY A 130 14.07 4.97 -13.22
C GLY A 130 13.13 5.92 -13.96
N THR A 131 11.80 5.78 -13.80
CA THR A 131 10.79 6.64 -14.44
C THR A 131 10.10 7.55 -13.42
N GLU A 132 9.63 8.72 -13.87
CA GLU A 132 8.97 9.68 -12.98
C GLU A 132 7.70 9.10 -12.35
N ASN A 133 6.91 8.37 -13.13
CA ASN A 133 5.59 7.84 -12.73
C ASN A 133 5.57 6.33 -12.42
N LYS A 134 6.73 5.70 -12.23
CA LYS A 134 6.88 4.26 -11.94
C LYS A 134 6.32 3.35 -13.05
N SER A 135 6.46 3.77 -14.31
CA SER A 135 5.88 3.03 -15.44
C SER A 135 6.70 1.82 -15.90
N ALA A 136 7.98 1.70 -15.49
CA ALA A 136 8.83 0.58 -15.91
C ALA A 136 8.60 -0.70 -15.09
N LEU A 137 8.36 -0.57 -13.79
CA LEU A 137 8.06 -1.70 -12.89
C LEU A 137 6.59 -1.77 -12.53
N GLY A 138 5.93 -0.63 -12.43
CA GLY A 138 4.59 -0.45 -11.90
C GLY A 138 4.59 0.01 -10.45
N ALA A 139 3.80 1.04 -10.14
CA ALA A 139 3.64 1.53 -8.78
C ALA A 139 3.09 0.44 -7.85
N ASN A 140 2.22 -0.44 -8.34
CA ASN A 140 1.70 -1.59 -7.62
C ASN A 140 2.79 -2.62 -7.26
N ALA A 141 3.73 -2.90 -8.15
CA ALA A 141 4.86 -3.77 -7.86
C ALA A 141 5.76 -3.16 -6.77
N ILE A 142 6.14 -1.90 -6.91
CA ILE A 142 7.01 -1.17 -5.97
C ILE A 142 6.35 -1.07 -4.59
N LEU A 143 5.09 -0.63 -4.53
CA LEU A 143 4.35 -0.45 -3.29
C LEU A 143 4.12 -1.79 -2.56
N GLY A 144 3.85 -2.86 -3.31
CA GLY A 144 3.69 -4.20 -2.74
C GLY A 144 4.92 -4.65 -1.97
N VAL A 145 6.11 -4.47 -2.56
CA VAL A 145 7.38 -4.82 -1.91
C VAL A 145 7.67 -3.91 -0.71
N SER A 146 7.51 -2.60 -0.86
CA SER A 146 7.74 -1.62 0.21
C SER A 146 6.86 -1.90 1.44
N MET A 147 5.57 -2.14 1.24
CA MET A 147 4.64 -2.47 2.33
C MET A 147 4.92 -3.84 2.97
N ALA A 148 5.30 -4.84 2.17
CA ALA A 148 5.61 -6.17 2.68
C ALA A 148 6.90 -6.14 3.51
N ALA A 149 7.93 -5.42 3.07
CA ALA A 149 9.18 -5.23 3.80
C ALA A 149 8.95 -4.53 5.16
N ALA A 150 8.14 -3.45 5.19
CA ALA A 150 7.77 -2.79 6.45
C ALA A 150 7.08 -3.73 7.44
N ARG A 151 6.21 -4.62 6.95
CA ARG A 151 5.54 -5.64 7.78
C ARG A 151 6.48 -6.71 8.26
N ALA A 152 7.40 -7.17 7.40
CA ALA A 152 8.43 -8.13 7.80
C ALA A 152 9.37 -7.54 8.86
N GLY A 153 9.77 -6.27 8.72
CA GLY A 153 10.54 -5.57 9.73
C GLY A 153 9.80 -5.45 11.07
N ALA A 154 8.52 -5.09 11.02
CA ALA A 154 7.67 -5.03 12.21
C ALA A 154 7.57 -6.40 12.92
N ASP A 155 7.40 -7.48 12.15
CA ASP A 155 7.33 -8.86 12.65
C ASP A 155 8.65 -9.29 13.28
N ALA A 156 9.79 -9.02 12.63
CA ALA A 156 11.13 -9.31 13.16
C ALA A 156 11.39 -8.65 14.53
N TYR A 157 10.83 -7.46 14.76
CA TYR A 157 10.91 -6.78 16.05
C TYR A 157 9.75 -7.10 17.00
N ALA A 158 8.88 -8.04 16.66
CA ALA A 158 7.66 -8.37 17.40
C ALA A 158 6.82 -7.13 17.75
N MET A 159 6.72 -6.19 16.82
CA MET A 159 5.98 -4.93 16.98
C MET A 159 4.73 -4.93 16.09
N PRO A 160 3.60 -4.38 16.53
CA PRO A 160 2.51 -4.06 15.63
C PRO A 160 2.94 -2.98 14.64
N LEU A 161 2.50 -3.09 13.37
CA LEU A 161 2.92 -2.22 12.29
C LEU A 161 2.76 -0.72 12.60
N TYR A 162 1.66 -0.31 13.25
CA TYR A 162 1.44 1.09 13.60
C TYR A 162 2.53 1.66 14.51
N ARG A 163 3.07 0.84 15.42
CA ARG A 163 4.15 1.24 16.33
C ARG A 163 5.49 1.25 15.62
N TYR A 164 5.73 0.28 14.75
CA TYR A 164 6.94 0.20 13.94
C TYR A 164 7.09 1.45 13.06
N LEU A 165 6.03 1.83 12.34
CA LEU A 165 6.02 3.01 11.47
C LEU A 165 5.95 4.33 12.23
N GLY A 166 5.14 4.41 13.28
CA GLY A 166 4.84 5.67 13.98
C GLY A 166 5.72 5.94 15.21
N GLY A 167 6.55 4.98 15.63
CA GLY A 167 7.45 5.12 16.77
C GLY A 167 6.72 5.33 18.10
N LEU A 168 7.39 6.02 19.04
CA LEU A 168 6.89 6.21 20.40
C LEU A 168 5.62 7.08 20.50
N ASN A 169 5.34 7.89 19.48
CA ASN A 169 4.19 8.78 19.46
C ASN A 169 2.95 8.17 18.78
N ALA A 170 3.02 6.96 18.25
CA ALA A 170 1.91 6.25 17.62
C ALA A 170 0.90 5.74 18.68
N ARG A 171 0.20 6.64 19.35
CA ARG A 171 -0.78 6.36 20.42
C ARG A 171 -2.11 7.06 20.25
N TYR A 172 -2.27 7.86 19.20
CA TYR A 172 -3.51 8.54 18.90
C TYR A 172 -4.22 7.84 17.76
N MET A 173 -5.47 7.47 17.97
CA MET A 173 -6.34 6.95 16.93
C MET A 173 -6.95 8.11 16.14
N PRO A 174 -6.93 8.07 14.79
CA PRO A 174 -7.68 9.04 14.00
C PRO A 174 -9.17 8.83 14.18
N LEU A 175 -9.96 9.92 14.04
CA LEU A 175 -11.40 9.78 13.92
C LEU A 175 -11.74 9.07 12.62
N PRO A 176 -12.62 8.04 12.65
CA PRO A 176 -13.03 7.36 11.43
C PRO A 176 -13.89 8.29 10.57
N MET A 177 -13.59 8.34 9.28
CA MET A 177 -14.40 8.97 8.25
C MET A 177 -15.15 7.87 7.51
N MET A 178 -16.47 7.98 7.39
CA MET A 178 -17.31 6.93 6.82
C MET A 178 -18.16 7.51 5.69
N ASN A 179 -17.96 7.05 4.47
CA ASN A 179 -18.77 7.43 3.33
C ASN A 179 -20.18 6.81 3.44
N ILE A 180 -21.22 7.62 3.34
CA ILE A 180 -22.62 7.18 3.46
C ILE A 180 -23.46 7.47 2.21
N VAL A 181 -23.03 8.42 1.34
CA VAL A 181 -23.67 8.72 0.05
C VAL A 181 -22.60 8.94 -1.01
N ASN A 182 -22.78 8.30 -2.15
CA ASN A 182 -21.93 8.44 -3.34
C ASN A 182 -22.61 9.24 -4.43
N GLY A 183 -21.81 10.01 -5.17
CA GLY A 183 -22.20 10.69 -6.41
C GLY A 183 -21.01 10.86 -7.34
N GLY A 184 -21.09 11.77 -8.31
CA GLY A 184 -20.02 12.04 -9.25
C GLY A 184 -19.52 10.79 -9.96
N ALA A 185 -18.20 10.60 -10.01
CA ALA A 185 -17.58 9.44 -10.64
C ALA A 185 -17.80 8.12 -9.87
N HIS A 186 -18.26 8.16 -8.61
CA HIS A 186 -18.46 6.99 -7.76
C HIS A 186 -19.87 6.39 -7.80
N ALA A 187 -20.81 7.03 -8.51
CA ALA A 187 -22.18 6.54 -8.67
C ALA A 187 -22.81 7.04 -9.97
N ALA A 188 -23.64 6.20 -10.58
CA ALA A 188 -24.44 6.57 -11.76
C ALA A 188 -25.76 7.23 -11.29
N ASN A 189 -25.67 8.42 -10.72
CA ASN A 189 -26.79 9.23 -10.26
C ASN A 189 -26.59 10.71 -10.62
N SER A 190 -27.51 11.58 -10.22
CA SER A 190 -27.53 13.01 -10.53
C SER A 190 -26.65 13.88 -9.62
N LEU A 191 -25.99 13.29 -8.61
CA LEU A 191 -25.16 14.02 -7.67
C LEU A 191 -23.78 14.30 -8.26
N ASP A 192 -23.28 15.55 -8.13
CA ASP A 192 -21.94 15.95 -8.58
C ASP A 192 -20.84 15.63 -7.54
N ILE A 193 -21.20 15.62 -6.26
CA ILE A 193 -20.27 15.39 -5.15
C ILE A 193 -20.03 13.88 -5.02
N GLN A 194 -18.76 13.47 -5.11
CA GLN A 194 -18.36 12.04 -5.12
C GLN A 194 -18.70 11.33 -3.82
N GLU A 195 -18.49 12.00 -2.67
CA GLU A 195 -18.61 11.39 -1.35
C GLU A 195 -19.21 12.35 -0.34
N PHE A 196 -20.16 11.85 0.47
CA PHE A 196 -20.64 12.50 1.66
C PHE A 196 -20.27 11.65 2.86
N MET A 197 -19.33 12.14 3.66
CA MET A 197 -18.78 11.40 4.80
C MET A 197 -19.30 11.90 6.12
N ILE A 198 -19.52 10.99 7.06
CA ILE A 198 -19.79 11.31 8.47
C ILE A 198 -18.53 11.09 9.31
N ILE A 199 -18.35 11.94 10.32
CA ILE A 199 -17.24 11.88 11.26
C ILE A 199 -17.83 11.96 12.68
N PRO A 200 -17.77 10.90 13.49
CA PRO A 200 -18.39 10.83 14.83
C PRO A 200 -17.52 11.55 15.88
N VAL A 201 -17.41 12.87 15.79
CA VAL A 201 -16.52 13.70 16.62
C VAL A 201 -16.86 13.68 18.13
N GLY A 202 -18.10 13.30 18.51
CA GLY A 202 -18.53 13.21 19.91
C GLY A 202 -18.40 11.83 20.53
N ALA A 203 -17.71 10.88 19.87
CA ALA A 203 -17.55 9.54 20.40
C ALA A 203 -16.41 9.46 21.42
N ASP A 204 -16.67 8.82 22.57
CA ASP A 204 -15.69 8.63 23.64
C ASP A 204 -14.74 7.45 23.39
N SER A 205 -15.01 6.64 22.39
CA SER A 205 -14.19 5.47 22.00
C SER A 205 -14.37 5.12 20.52
N VAL A 206 -13.39 4.39 19.94
CA VAL A 206 -13.48 3.87 18.56
C VAL A 206 -14.71 2.97 18.39
N SER A 207 -15.04 2.13 19.38
CA SER A 207 -16.23 1.28 19.34
C SER A 207 -17.50 2.10 19.28
N GLN A 208 -17.60 3.18 20.04
CA GLN A 208 -18.73 4.09 19.99
C GLN A 208 -18.80 4.83 18.64
N ALA A 209 -17.66 5.27 18.12
CA ALA A 209 -17.59 5.93 16.82
C ALA A 209 -18.12 5.02 15.69
N VAL A 210 -17.69 3.76 15.65
CA VAL A 210 -18.18 2.75 14.69
C VAL A 210 -19.68 2.50 14.85
N ARG A 211 -20.18 2.40 16.10
CA ARG A 211 -21.61 2.24 16.37
C ARG A 211 -22.41 3.45 15.85
N MET A 212 -21.98 4.67 16.14
CA MET A 212 -22.65 5.89 15.66
C MET A 212 -22.71 5.92 14.12
N GLY A 213 -21.62 5.54 13.45
CA GLY A 213 -21.59 5.42 12.00
C GLY A 213 -22.59 4.40 11.48
N ALA A 214 -22.63 3.19 12.04
CA ALA A 214 -23.56 2.13 11.65
C ALA A 214 -25.02 2.53 11.88
N GLU A 215 -25.34 3.15 13.03
CA GLU A 215 -26.69 3.64 13.35
C GLU A 215 -27.13 4.72 12.37
N THR A 216 -26.25 5.67 12.03
CA THR A 216 -26.50 6.72 11.04
C THR A 216 -26.75 6.12 9.66
N PHE A 217 -25.91 5.17 9.21
CA PHE A 217 -26.07 4.47 7.95
C PHE A 217 -27.42 3.75 7.86
N HIS A 218 -27.81 3.01 8.88
CA HIS A 218 -29.09 2.31 8.92
C HIS A 218 -30.30 3.26 9.01
N SER A 219 -30.17 4.38 9.69
CA SER A 219 -31.20 5.43 9.71
C SER A 219 -31.40 6.05 8.33
N LEU A 220 -30.30 6.36 7.63
CA LEU A 220 -30.35 6.86 6.27
C LEU A 220 -30.98 5.84 5.32
N LYS A 221 -30.59 4.55 5.42
CA LYS A 221 -31.21 3.47 4.65
C LYS A 221 -32.73 3.44 4.82
N SER A 222 -33.19 3.57 6.06
CA SER A 222 -34.61 3.56 6.39
C SER A 222 -35.34 4.79 5.82
N LEU A 223 -34.70 5.95 5.84
CA LEU A 223 -35.22 7.20 5.26
C LEU A 223 -35.36 7.09 3.74
N LEU A 224 -34.31 6.65 3.05
CA LEU A 224 -34.30 6.46 1.59
C LEU A 224 -35.39 5.47 1.16
N LYS A 225 -35.52 4.36 1.89
CA LYS A 225 -36.58 3.36 1.63
C LYS A 225 -37.97 3.94 1.78
N LYS A 226 -38.23 4.76 2.82
CA LYS A 226 -39.51 5.43 3.03
C LYS A 226 -39.84 6.43 1.91
N ARG A 227 -38.83 7.05 1.30
CA ARG A 227 -38.95 7.93 0.14
C ARG A 227 -39.05 7.18 -1.20
N GLY A 228 -39.04 5.84 -1.18
CA GLY A 228 -39.07 4.99 -2.40
C GLY A 228 -37.77 5.00 -3.21
N MET A 229 -36.67 5.47 -2.61
CA MET A 229 -35.37 5.58 -3.27
C MET A 229 -34.58 4.28 -3.20
N VAL A 230 -33.63 4.10 -4.14
CA VAL A 230 -32.72 2.96 -4.19
C VAL A 230 -31.80 2.99 -2.95
N THR A 231 -31.62 1.82 -2.34
CA THR A 231 -30.73 1.61 -1.19
C THR A 231 -29.59 0.64 -1.51
N ALA A 232 -29.24 0.50 -2.79
CA ALA A 232 -28.01 -0.15 -3.21
C ALA A 232 -26.81 0.72 -2.80
N VAL A 233 -25.70 0.07 -2.49
CA VAL A 233 -24.43 0.73 -2.16
C VAL A 233 -23.53 0.74 -3.38
N GLY A 234 -22.75 1.80 -3.54
CA GLY A 234 -21.68 1.88 -4.53
C GLY A 234 -20.41 1.14 -4.07
N ASP A 235 -19.38 1.18 -4.91
CA ASP A 235 -18.09 0.53 -4.66
C ASP A 235 -17.38 1.05 -3.40
N GLU A 236 -17.66 2.29 -3.02
CA GLU A 236 -17.12 2.97 -1.82
C GLU A 236 -18.00 2.78 -0.57
N GLY A 237 -19.05 1.95 -0.64
CA GLY A 237 -19.89 1.54 0.50
C GLY A 237 -21.05 2.48 0.85
N GLY A 238 -21.12 3.71 0.35
CA GLY A 238 -22.23 4.63 0.53
C GLY A 238 -23.42 4.30 -0.37
N PHE A 239 -24.64 4.79 -0.02
CA PHE A 239 -25.80 4.69 -0.91
C PHE A 239 -25.64 5.56 -2.14
N ALA A 240 -26.28 5.17 -3.24
CA ALA A 240 -26.29 5.91 -4.49
C ALA A 240 -27.74 6.30 -4.88
N PRO A 241 -28.43 7.15 -4.09
CA PRO A 241 -29.78 7.58 -4.42
C PRO A 241 -29.76 8.55 -5.60
N ASP A 242 -30.81 8.53 -6.40
CA ASP A 242 -31.05 9.53 -7.43
C ASP A 242 -31.80 10.69 -6.79
N LEU A 243 -31.10 11.74 -6.40
CA LEU A 243 -31.62 12.96 -5.77
C LEU A 243 -31.71 14.07 -6.82
N GLU A 244 -32.62 15.04 -6.62
CA GLU A 244 -32.81 16.15 -7.57
C GLU A 244 -31.61 17.12 -7.59
N SER A 245 -30.87 17.24 -6.47
CA SER A 245 -29.68 18.08 -6.33
C SER A 245 -28.78 17.59 -5.19
N ASN A 246 -27.59 18.19 -5.07
CA ASN A 246 -26.68 17.92 -3.96
C ASN A 246 -27.23 18.36 -2.60
N GLU A 247 -28.21 19.27 -2.55
CA GLU A 247 -28.84 19.79 -1.33
C GLU A 247 -30.11 19.01 -0.92
N ALA A 248 -30.63 18.12 -1.79
CA ALA A 248 -31.86 17.36 -1.57
C ALA A 248 -31.67 16.25 -0.52
#